data_493ee9020071c6b93ff872944699cf7b
#
_entry.id   493ee9020071c6b93ff872944699cf7b
#
_cell.length_a   1.000
_cell.length_b   1.000
_cell.length_c   1.000
_cell.angle_alpha   90.00
_cell.angle_beta   90.00
_cell.angle_gamma   90.00
#
_symmetry.space_group_name_H-M   'P 1'
#
loop_
_entity.id
_entity.type
_entity.pdbx_description
1 polymer ?
#
loop_
_entity_poly.entity_id
_entity_poly.type
_entity_poly.pdbx_seq_one_letter_code
_entity_poly.pdbx_strand_id
1 'polypeptide(L)'
;EEKQGTIVEIIFHNKENGYTVAVFETEIEAFTAVGNLPAVGVGRSYLLTGEFVEHPTYGEQFSIKGFEEVMPSTEDGIREFLSSGVMKGIGRKTSAAIVAQFGKDTLRIIEADPDRLTEVSGIGEKTADKIAEAFAKHREFANVTLYLQQFGISANYAMKLYQVYGED
;
A
#
# COMPACT_ATOMS: atom_id res chain seq x y z
N GLU A 1 -18.91 2.48 -7.40
CA GLU A 1 -17.90 2.12 -8.39
C GLU A 1 -16.60 1.76 -7.71
N GLU A 2 -15.93 0.73 -8.20
CA GLU A 2 -14.67 0.27 -7.64
C GLU A 2 -13.53 0.45 -8.63
N LYS A 3 -12.37 0.88 -8.12
CA LYS A 3 -11.16 1.07 -8.93
C LYS A 3 -9.98 0.44 -8.21
N GLN A 4 -9.27 -0.45 -8.87
CA GLN A 4 -8.07 -1.06 -8.32
C GLN A 4 -6.84 -0.53 -9.04
N GLY A 5 -5.86 -0.09 -8.28
CA GLY A 5 -4.64 0.45 -8.85
C GLY A 5 -3.63 0.86 -7.79
N THR A 6 -2.70 1.72 -8.18
CA THR A 6 -1.55 2.10 -7.37
C THR A 6 -1.45 3.61 -7.26
N ILE A 7 -1.05 4.11 -6.09
CA ILE A 7 -0.74 5.52 -5.88
C ILE A 7 0.63 5.79 -6.56
N VAL A 8 0.63 6.70 -7.52
CA VAL A 8 1.85 7.08 -8.24
C VAL A 8 2.40 8.43 -7.85
N GLU A 9 1.56 9.29 -7.26
CA GLU A 9 1.98 10.61 -6.79
C GLU A 9 1.05 11.07 -5.68
N ILE A 10 1.60 11.67 -4.62
CA ILE A 10 0.81 12.27 -3.56
C ILE A 10 0.88 13.78 -3.72
N ILE A 11 -0.25 14.41 -4.01
CA ILE A 11 -0.35 15.87 -4.20
C ILE A 11 -0.46 16.55 -2.83
N PHE A 12 -1.27 15.99 -1.95
CA PHE A 12 -1.49 16.52 -0.61
C PHE A 12 -1.88 15.40 0.35
N HIS A 13 -1.39 15.48 1.59
CA HIS A 13 -1.76 14.54 2.63
C HIS A 13 -1.75 15.23 3.99
N ASN A 14 -2.89 15.19 4.69
CA ASN A 14 -2.99 15.71 6.05
C ASN A 14 -2.85 14.56 7.03
N LYS A 15 -1.78 14.55 7.80
CA LYS A 15 -1.48 13.47 8.75
C LYS A 15 -2.45 13.39 9.92
N GLU A 16 -3.11 14.50 10.25
CA GLU A 16 -4.02 14.53 11.38
C GLU A 16 -5.35 13.83 11.10
N ASN A 17 -5.91 14.07 9.92
CA ASN A 17 -7.22 13.52 9.56
C ASN A 17 -7.19 12.49 8.44
N GLY A 18 -6.01 12.25 7.84
CA GLY A 18 -5.87 11.29 6.76
C GLY A 18 -6.35 11.75 5.40
N TYR A 19 -6.81 13.01 5.28
CA TYR A 19 -7.28 13.53 4.00
C TYR A 19 -6.14 13.56 2.98
N THR A 20 -6.37 12.96 1.83
CA THR A 20 -5.34 12.77 0.81
C THR A 20 -5.86 13.17 -0.55
N VAL A 21 -5.00 13.82 -1.33
CA VAL A 21 -5.19 14.06 -2.75
C VAL A 21 -4.01 13.41 -3.46
N ALA A 22 -4.28 12.44 -4.31
CA ALA A 22 -3.23 11.65 -4.93
C ALA A 22 -3.60 11.26 -6.35
N VAL A 23 -2.58 11.00 -7.17
CA VAL A 23 -2.78 10.42 -8.50
C VAL A 23 -2.82 8.92 -8.36
N PHE A 24 -3.89 8.31 -8.83
CA PHE A 24 -4.15 6.89 -8.76
C PHE A 24 -4.17 6.32 -10.18
N GLU A 25 -3.37 5.30 -10.42
CA GLU A 25 -3.24 4.69 -11.74
C GLU A 25 -3.77 3.26 -11.72
N THR A 26 -4.71 2.98 -12.63
CA THR A 26 -5.22 1.63 -12.86
C THR A 26 -4.59 1.08 -14.14
N GLU A 27 -4.97 -0.12 -14.53
CA GLU A 27 -4.45 -0.70 -15.78
C GLU A 27 -4.86 0.06 -17.03
N ILE A 28 -5.98 0.82 -16.96
CA ILE A 28 -6.56 1.47 -18.16
C ILE A 28 -6.61 2.99 -18.05
N GLU A 29 -6.44 3.57 -16.88
CA GLU A 29 -6.58 5.02 -16.69
C GLU A 29 -5.80 5.52 -15.49
N ALA A 30 -5.60 6.83 -15.42
CA ALA A 30 -5.06 7.50 -14.25
C ALA A 30 -5.96 8.68 -13.93
N PHE A 31 -6.17 8.95 -12.65
CA PHE A 31 -7.04 10.05 -12.22
C PHE A 31 -6.63 10.53 -10.83
N THR A 32 -7.15 11.70 -10.45
CA THR A 32 -6.96 12.22 -9.09
C THR A 32 -8.00 11.60 -8.17
N ALA A 33 -7.53 10.99 -7.09
CA ALA A 33 -8.40 10.43 -6.05
C ALA A 33 -8.29 11.30 -4.80
N VAL A 34 -9.44 11.58 -4.17
CA VAL A 34 -9.52 12.41 -2.97
C VAL A 34 -10.33 11.71 -1.89
N GLY A 35 -9.85 11.76 -0.67
CA GLY A 35 -10.55 11.15 0.47
C GLY A 35 -9.59 10.79 1.59
N ASN A 36 -10.10 10.05 2.56
CA ASN A 36 -9.30 9.65 3.71
C ASN A 36 -8.56 8.35 3.44
N LEU A 37 -7.23 8.46 3.37
CA LEU A 37 -6.32 7.31 3.24
C LEU A 37 -5.23 7.45 4.30
N PRO A 38 -5.37 6.80 5.45
CA PRO A 38 -4.32 6.83 6.46
C PRO A 38 -3.09 6.04 5.98
N ALA A 39 -1.92 6.46 6.41
CA ALA A 39 -0.67 5.79 6.09
C ALA A 39 -0.44 5.59 4.58
N VAL A 40 -0.88 6.56 3.77
CA VAL A 40 -0.72 6.52 2.32
C VAL A 40 0.77 6.64 1.92
N GLY A 41 1.13 6.03 0.81
CA GLY A 41 2.49 6.14 0.26
C GLY A 41 2.50 5.82 -1.23
N VAL A 42 3.45 6.41 -1.94
CA VAL A 42 3.68 6.09 -3.35
C VAL A 42 4.08 4.62 -3.47
N GLY A 43 3.51 3.91 -4.42
CA GLY A 43 3.77 2.50 -4.64
C GLY A 43 2.81 1.56 -3.94
N ARG A 44 1.96 2.08 -3.07
CA ARG A 44 0.93 1.26 -2.40
C ARG A 44 -0.28 1.10 -3.29
N SER A 45 -0.86 -0.08 -3.27
CA SER A 45 -1.99 -0.43 -4.13
C SER A 45 -3.27 -0.59 -3.31
N TYR A 46 -4.37 -0.14 -3.89
CA TYR A 46 -5.67 -0.13 -3.21
C TYR A 46 -6.79 -0.55 -4.15
N LEU A 47 -7.84 -1.10 -3.56
CA LEU A 47 -9.15 -1.17 -4.18
C LEU A 47 -9.95 -0.02 -3.57
N LEU A 48 -10.25 0.99 -4.37
CA LEU A 48 -10.98 2.17 -3.92
C LEU A 48 -12.46 2.04 -4.29
N THR A 49 -13.32 2.34 -3.34
CA THR A 49 -14.77 2.40 -3.57
C THR A 49 -15.21 3.85 -3.48
N GLY A 50 -15.99 4.30 -4.43
CA GLY A 50 -16.48 5.68 -4.46
C GLY A 50 -17.09 6.03 -5.79
N GLU A 51 -17.01 7.30 -6.14
CA GLU A 51 -17.59 7.79 -7.39
C GLU A 51 -16.81 8.99 -7.93
N PHE A 52 -16.86 9.18 -9.24
CA PHE A 52 -16.31 10.38 -9.85
C PHE A 52 -17.23 11.57 -9.57
N VAL A 53 -16.64 12.68 -9.17
CA VAL A 53 -17.35 13.94 -8.92
C VAL A 53 -16.65 15.05 -9.67
N GLU A 54 -17.42 16.07 -10.06
CA GLU A 54 -16.87 17.24 -10.74
C GLU A 54 -16.55 18.32 -9.71
N HIS A 55 -15.27 18.67 -9.59
CA HIS A 55 -14.85 19.76 -8.72
C HIS A 55 -14.88 21.07 -9.50
N PRO A 56 -15.43 22.16 -8.92
CA PRO A 56 -15.55 23.44 -9.65
C PRO A 56 -14.23 24.01 -10.16
N THR A 57 -13.13 23.74 -9.45
CA THR A 57 -11.82 24.29 -9.79
C THR A 57 -10.91 23.27 -10.47
N TYR A 58 -10.91 22.01 -9.98
CA TYR A 58 -9.94 21.00 -10.40
C TYR A 58 -10.49 19.96 -11.38
N GLY A 59 -11.76 20.06 -11.75
CA GLY A 59 -12.36 19.12 -12.69
C GLY A 59 -12.75 17.80 -12.06
N GLU A 60 -12.72 16.74 -12.85
CA GLU A 60 -13.16 15.42 -12.40
C GLU A 60 -12.18 14.81 -11.41
N GLN A 61 -12.71 14.33 -10.30
CA GLN A 61 -11.93 13.64 -9.25
C GLN A 61 -12.70 12.41 -8.80
N PHE A 62 -11.98 11.39 -8.36
CA PHE A 62 -12.61 10.21 -7.75
C PHE A 62 -12.73 10.45 -6.25
N SER A 63 -13.97 10.52 -5.75
CA SER A 63 -14.26 10.72 -4.33
C SER A 63 -14.26 9.37 -3.63
N ILE A 64 -13.28 9.15 -2.76
CA ILE A 64 -13.10 7.87 -2.07
C ILE A 64 -14.09 7.75 -0.91
N LYS A 65 -14.91 6.71 -0.94
CA LYS A 65 -15.87 6.39 0.15
C LYS A 65 -15.36 5.28 1.04
N GLY A 66 -14.56 4.38 0.49
CA GLY A 66 -13.93 3.30 1.22
C GLY A 66 -12.71 2.79 0.47
N PHE A 67 -11.87 2.06 1.16
CA PHE A 67 -10.68 1.50 0.54
C PHE A 67 -10.30 0.17 1.18
N GLU A 68 -9.57 -0.63 0.41
CA GLU A 68 -8.93 -1.84 0.88
C GLU A 68 -7.54 -1.87 0.28
N GLU A 69 -6.52 -2.00 1.11
CA GLU A 69 -5.17 -2.12 0.59
C GLU A 69 -4.98 -3.51 -0.01
N VAL A 70 -4.51 -3.55 -1.25
CA VAL A 70 -4.28 -4.81 -1.97
C VAL A 70 -2.82 -4.92 -2.34
N MET A 71 -2.36 -6.13 -2.59
CA MET A 71 -0.98 -6.33 -2.99
C MET A 71 -0.82 -5.95 -4.47
N PRO A 72 0.29 -5.30 -4.83
CA PRO A 72 0.54 -4.95 -6.22
C PRO A 72 0.66 -6.18 -7.09
N SER A 73 0.17 -6.09 -8.34
CA SER A 73 0.11 -7.21 -9.26
C SER A 73 1.14 -7.14 -10.40
N THR A 74 1.83 -6.02 -10.55
CA THR A 74 2.85 -5.85 -11.59
C THR A 74 4.24 -5.82 -10.98
N GLU A 75 5.26 -6.15 -11.77
CA GLU A 75 6.64 -6.09 -11.27
C GLU A 75 7.02 -4.68 -10.86
N ASP A 76 6.61 -3.66 -11.62
CA ASP A 76 6.87 -2.27 -11.27
C ASP A 76 6.20 -1.87 -9.96
N GLY A 77 4.94 -2.27 -9.78
CA GLY A 77 4.20 -2.02 -8.54
C GLY A 77 4.85 -2.70 -7.35
N ILE A 78 5.32 -3.92 -7.51
CA ILE A 78 6.02 -4.67 -6.46
C ILE A 78 7.33 -3.97 -6.08
N ARG A 79 8.11 -3.52 -7.06
CA ARG A 79 9.35 -2.77 -6.79
C ARG A 79 9.08 -1.50 -6.00
N GLU A 80 8.08 -0.74 -6.40
CA GLU A 80 7.70 0.50 -5.72
C GLU A 80 7.21 0.21 -4.30
N PHE A 81 6.41 -0.84 -4.13
CA PHE A 81 5.93 -1.25 -2.82
C PHE A 81 7.09 -1.58 -1.88
N LEU A 82 8.02 -2.39 -2.32
CA LEU A 82 9.15 -2.83 -1.48
C LEU A 82 10.07 -1.67 -1.09
N SER A 83 10.23 -0.68 -1.97
CA SER A 83 11.11 0.47 -1.71
C SER A 83 10.39 1.68 -1.12
N SER A 84 9.10 1.58 -0.84
CA SER A 84 8.26 2.71 -0.39
C SER A 84 8.45 3.12 1.08
N GLY A 85 9.26 2.37 1.83
CA GLY A 85 9.43 2.61 3.26
C GLY A 85 8.57 1.72 4.15
N VAL A 86 7.66 0.94 3.56
CA VAL A 86 6.88 -0.08 4.29
C VAL A 86 7.82 -1.15 4.81
N MET A 87 8.79 -1.54 3.98
CA MET A 87 9.80 -2.54 4.33
C MET A 87 11.10 -1.83 4.71
N LYS A 88 11.41 -1.81 6.00
CA LYS A 88 12.66 -1.22 6.47
C LYS A 88 13.85 -2.05 5.97
N GLY A 89 14.88 -1.36 5.51
CA GLY A 89 16.10 -2.01 5.05
C GLY A 89 16.09 -2.40 3.58
N ILE A 90 15.00 -2.15 2.86
CA ILE A 90 14.95 -2.37 1.42
C ILE A 90 14.99 -1.03 0.70
N GLY A 91 16.09 -0.78 -0.03
CA GLY A 91 16.20 0.37 -0.92
C GLY A 91 15.84 -0.03 -2.34
N ARG A 92 15.99 0.91 -3.26
CA ARG A 92 15.65 0.69 -4.66
C ARG A 92 16.47 -0.43 -5.32
N LYS A 93 17.77 -0.50 -5.00
CA LYS A 93 18.63 -1.56 -5.55
C LYS A 93 18.23 -2.94 -5.09
N THR A 94 17.98 -3.09 -3.79
CA THR A 94 17.56 -4.36 -3.21
C THR A 94 16.21 -4.78 -3.73
N SER A 95 15.28 -3.84 -3.82
CA SER A 95 13.94 -4.08 -4.38
C SER A 95 14.05 -4.58 -5.82
N ALA A 96 14.84 -3.91 -6.65
CA ALA A 96 15.03 -4.30 -8.05
C ALA A 96 15.65 -5.70 -8.16
N ALA A 97 16.63 -6.02 -7.30
CA ALA A 97 17.28 -7.33 -7.30
C ALA A 97 16.29 -8.45 -6.92
N ILE A 98 15.46 -8.21 -5.91
CA ILE A 98 14.46 -9.18 -5.47
C ILE A 98 13.45 -9.45 -6.59
N VAL A 99 12.92 -8.42 -7.21
CA VAL A 99 11.92 -8.55 -8.26
C VAL A 99 12.54 -9.16 -9.53
N ALA A 100 13.80 -8.84 -9.83
CA ALA A 100 14.49 -9.46 -10.95
C ALA A 100 14.64 -10.98 -10.76
N GLN A 101 14.80 -11.43 -9.51
CA GLN A 101 14.95 -12.84 -9.19
C GLN A 101 13.60 -13.58 -9.21
N PHE A 102 12.57 -12.99 -8.63
CA PHE A 102 11.30 -13.66 -8.37
C PHE A 102 10.11 -13.15 -9.21
N GLY A 103 10.25 -11.99 -9.84
CA GLY A 103 9.20 -11.43 -10.67
C GLY A 103 7.89 -11.20 -9.90
N LYS A 104 6.79 -11.58 -10.51
CA LYS A 104 5.45 -11.41 -9.90
C LYS A 104 5.22 -12.30 -8.68
N ASP A 105 6.05 -13.31 -8.48
CA ASP A 105 5.94 -14.21 -7.33
C ASP A 105 6.59 -13.63 -6.06
N THR A 106 7.24 -12.48 -6.15
CA THR A 106 8.01 -11.88 -5.05
C THR A 106 7.23 -11.84 -3.74
N LEU A 107 6.01 -11.28 -3.76
CA LEU A 107 5.24 -11.12 -2.51
C LEU A 107 4.78 -12.48 -1.96
N ARG A 108 4.44 -13.41 -2.82
CA ARG A 108 4.07 -14.76 -2.41
C ARG A 108 5.25 -15.46 -1.73
N ILE A 109 6.45 -15.27 -2.27
CA ILE A 109 7.67 -15.84 -1.69
C ILE A 109 7.98 -15.23 -0.33
N ILE A 110 7.85 -13.91 -0.20
CA ILE A 110 8.06 -13.24 1.09
C ILE A 110 7.10 -13.80 2.15
N GLU A 111 5.86 -14.03 1.78
CA GLU A 111 4.84 -14.55 2.69
C GLU A 111 5.00 -16.02 3.02
N ALA A 112 5.19 -16.85 2.01
CA ALA A 112 5.14 -18.32 2.16
C ALA A 112 6.51 -18.97 2.37
N ASP A 113 7.56 -18.39 1.79
CA ASP A 113 8.89 -19.00 1.81
C ASP A 113 9.98 -17.91 1.84
N PRO A 114 10.02 -17.11 2.92
CA PRO A 114 10.95 -15.99 3.00
C PRO A 114 12.43 -16.40 2.98
N ASP A 115 12.75 -17.65 3.32
CA ASP A 115 14.13 -18.13 3.28
C ASP A 115 14.72 -18.03 1.87
N ARG A 116 13.90 -18.11 0.85
CA ARG A 116 14.35 -17.97 -0.54
C ARG A 116 14.91 -16.58 -0.86
N LEU A 117 14.60 -15.58 -0.05
CA LEU A 117 15.17 -14.25 -0.22
C LEU A 117 16.69 -14.24 -0.10
N THR A 118 17.26 -15.22 0.61
CA THR A 118 18.71 -15.34 0.72
C THR A 118 19.40 -15.72 -0.59
N GLU A 119 18.63 -16.17 -1.58
CA GLU A 119 19.16 -16.43 -2.93
C GLU A 119 19.54 -15.12 -3.64
N VAL A 120 18.99 -14.00 -3.18
CA VAL A 120 19.32 -12.69 -3.74
C VAL A 120 20.61 -12.20 -3.13
N SER A 121 21.56 -11.80 -3.99
CA SER A 121 22.85 -11.28 -3.53
C SER A 121 22.64 -10.07 -2.62
N GLY A 122 23.29 -10.10 -1.46
CA GLY A 122 23.19 -9.03 -0.48
C GLY A 122 22.12 -9.22 0.59
N ILE A 123 21.33 -10.28 0.48
CA ILE A 123 20.30 -10.59 1.49
C ILE A 123 20.74 -11.84 2.26
N GLY A 124 21.00 -11.66 3.56
CA GLY A 124 21.28 -12.77 4.47
C GLY A 124 20.01 -13.18 5.22
N GLU A 125 20.15 -14.19 6.09
CA GLU A 125 19.02 -14.71 6.86
C GLU A 125 18.36 -13.66 7.74
N LYS A 126 19.13 -12.82 8.41
CA LYS A 126 18.59 -11.76 9.27
C LYS A 126 17.78 -10.74 8.49
N THR A 127 18.27 -10.36 7.32
CA THR A 127 17.56 -9.42 6.46
C THR A 127 16.28 -10.04 5.92
N ALA A 128 16.33 -11.31 5.50
CA ALA A 128 15.15 -12.05 5.04
C ALA A 128 14.09 -12.11 6.14
N ASP A 129 14.50 -12.41 7.38
CA ASP A 129 13.57 -12.46 8.52
C ASP A 129 12.92 -11.09 8.79
N LYS A 130 13.69 -10.01 8.70
CA LYS A 130 13.17 -8.66 8.89
C LYS A 130 12.17 -8.28 7.81
N ILE A 131 12.44 -8.67 6.57
CA ILE A 131 11.53 -8.42 5.46
C ILE A 131 10.21 -9.17 5.67
N ALA A 132 10.29 -10.44 6.04
CA ALA A 132 9.10 -11.26 6.30
C ALA A 132 8.27 -10.70 7.44
N GLU A 133 8.91 -10.26 8.51
CA GLU A 133 8.23 -9.68 9.66
C GLU A 133 7.54 -8.36 9.32
N ALA A 134 8.22 -7.49 8.59
CA ALA A 134 7.65 -6.21 8.16
C ALA A 134 6.44 -6.41 7.24
N PHE A 135 6.52 -7.38 6.34
CA PHE A 135 5.43 -7.71 5.43
C PHE A 135 4.21 -8.22 6.19
N ALA A 136 4.42 -9.11 7.16
CA ALA A 136 3.34 -9.66 7.97
C ALA A 136 2.63 -8.55 8.77
N LYS A 137 3.39 -7.63 9.37
CA LYS A 137 2.82 -6.50 10.11
C LYS A 137 2.00 -5.57 9.21
N HIS A 138 2.49 -5.32 8.01
CA HIS A 138 1.78 -4.48 7.06
C HIS A 138 0.44 -5.08 6.66
N ARG A 139 0.41 -6.38 6.38
CA ARG A 139 -0.82 -7.08 6.03
C ARG A 139 -1.82 -7.07 7.17
N GLU A 140 -1.34 -7.27 8.38
CA GLU A 140 -2.20 -7.24 9.56
C GLU A 140 -2.84 -5.89 9.77
N PHE A 141 -2.06 -4.81 9.62
CA PHE A 141 -2.60 -3.46 9.71
C PHE A 141 -3.71 -3.22 8.67
N ALA A 142 -3.48 -3.65 7.42
CA ALA A 142 -4.46 -3.50 6.36
C ALA A 142 -5.75 -4.27 6.68
N ASN A 143 -5.63 -5.49 7.20
CA ASN A 143 -6.80 -6.31 7.56
C ASN A 143 -7.59 -5.71 8.72
N VAL A 144 -6.90 -5.21 9.74
CA VAL A 144 -7.55 -4.56 10.89
C VAL A 144 -8.31 -3.32 10.45
N THR A 145 -7.70 -2.50 9.60
CA THR A 145 -8.33 -1.29 9.10
C THR A 145 -9.61 -1.61 8.31
N LEU A 146 -9.55 -2.60 7.45
CA LEU A 146 -10.71 -3.04 6.67
C LEU A 146 -11.83 -3.55 7.57
N TYR A 147 -11.50 -4.38 8.55
CA TYR A 147 -12.46 -4.92 9.51
C TYR A 147 -13.20 -3.81 10.24
N LEU A 148 -12.47 -2.81 10.74
CA LEU A 148 -13.07 -1.71 11.48
C LEU A 148 -13.97 -0.83 10.61
N GLN A 149 -13.65 -0.67 9.34
CA GLN A 149 -14.50 0.06 8.40
C GLN A 149 -15.87 -0.58 8.23
N GLN A 150 -15.95 -1.91 8.32
CA GLN A 150 -17.23 -2.64 8.22
C GLN A 150 -18.20 -2.29 9.35
N PHE A 151 -17.69 -1.82 10.47
CA PHE A 151 -18.48 -1.40 11.62
C PHE A 151 -18.71 0.11 11.67
N GLY A 152 -18.47 0.81 10.57
CA GLY A 152 -18.69 2.24 10.49
C GLY A 152 -17.60 3.08 11.15
N ILE A 153 -16.50 2.48 11.56
CA ILE A 153 -15.38 3.20 12.15
C ILE A 153 -14.55 3.81 11.02
N SER A 154 -14.28 5.11 11.09
CA SER A 154 -13.50 5.78 10.06
C SER A 154 -12.08 5.21 9.98
N ALA A 155 -11.50 5.27 8.80
CA ALA A 155 -10.13 4.81 8.58
C ALA A 155 -9.14 5.53 9.49
N ASN A 156 -9.34 6.82 9.71
CA ASN A 156 -8.47 7.62 10.57
C ASN A 156 -8.55 7.15 12.03
N TYR A 157 -9.75 6.87 12.52
CA TYR A 157 -9.95 6.37 13.88
C TYR A 157 -9.37 4.96 14.04
N ALA A 158 -9.55 4.11 13.02
CA ALA A 158 -8.96 2.77 13.01
C ALA A 158 -7.45 2.81 13.11
N MET A 159 -6.81 3.74 12.40
CA MET A 159 -5.36 3.92 12.46
C MET A 159 -4.91 4.32 13.86
N LYS A 160 -5.64 5.22 14.51
CA LYS A 160 -5.33 5.65 15.87
C LYS A 160 -5.46 4.50 16.86
N LEU A 161 -6.50 3.69 16.73
CA LEU A 161 -6.70 2.52 17.59
C LEU A 161 -5.54 1.52 17.42
N TYR A 162 -5.14 1.26 16.19
CA TYR A 162 -4.04 0.35 15.92
C TYR A 162 -2.72 0.83 16.53
N GLN A 163 -2.45 2.13 16.44
CA GLN A 163 -1.23 2.72 17.00
C GLN A 163 -1.17 2.62 18.53
N VAL A 164 -2.32 2.69 19.21
CA VAL A 164 -2.40 2.63 20.67
C VAL A 164 -2.39 1.19 21.18
N TYR A 165 -3.17 0.31 20.56
CA TYR A 165 -3.38 -1.06 21.05
C TYR A 165 -2.63 -2.12 20.27
N GLY A 166 -2.07 -1.76 19.11
CA GLY A 166 -1.39 -2.71 18.25
C GLY A 166 -2.31 -3.80 17.76
N GLU A 167 -1.81 -5.03 17.77
CA GLU A 167 -2.53 -6.20 17.27
C GLU A 167 -3.57 -6.73 18.26
N ASP A 168 -3.45 -6.36 19.49
CA ASP A 168 -4.35 -6.82 20.56
C ASP A 168 -5.69 -6.04 20.57
#